data_a11c2913dd0577a52a862c46873c3327
#
_entry.id   a11c2913dd0577a52a862c46873c3327
#
_cell.length_a   1.000
_cell.length_b   1.000
_cell.length_c   1.000
_cell.angle_alpha   90.00
_cell.angle_beta   90.00
_cell.angle_gamma   90.00
#
_symmetry.space_group_name_H-M   'P 1'
#
loop_
_entity.id
_entity.type
_entity.pdbx_description
1 polymer ?
#
loop_
_entity_poly.entity_id
_entity_poly.type
_entity_poly.pdbx_seq_one_letter_code
_entity_poly.pdbx_strand_id
1 'polypeptide(L)'
;MQTELRTVAGPVPYAAEGSFVAVPLWSLPTSSRRGRSLIGAMYLEFAGDEGEQRPTLEFVECVGTLLGGVIAQQTLIEATREDLRVERARDHNEHYLGLEDLLVTPSMAAIREELRGAIAGGASIMILGESGTGKTQLATAFARASNREPIVRATLGLADDLNTITSELFGHERGSFSGAVSKRKGLVEYANEGTLILDEVLNLPRHAQQLLLDFTQFGSYRPLGYQGREPKKADVRLISVTNGDMSQAIAERRFRQDLYYRLATVPIVLPPLRERREDIPIIANRYLSRTDINVQWELDGTAWDLLTAPHLHWAGNIRELEAVLERARNRARADDLSDPVIEARHLDLEGEHPIRSGTIPPAPASANDTPGRQIEERWKHLGEQKQGLDALEKAIIEDALTATGGIVARTARMLSVPRTGLISRMATLEIDPEKFKNRGA
;
A
#
# COMPACT_ATOMS: atom_id res chain seq x y z
N MET A 1 -35.26 29.69 -10.19
CA MET A 1 -34.05 29.87 -11.00
C MET A 1 -33.14 28.67 -10.79
N GLN A 2 -33.11 27.71 -11.69
CA GLN A 2 -32.19 26.57 -11.64
C GLN A 2 -30.94 26.94 -12.43
N THR A 3 -29.83 27.19 -11.74
CA THR A 3 -28.55 27.41 -12.36
C THR A 3 -27.90 26.04 -12.54
N GLU A 4 -27.93 25.48 -13.74
CA GLU A 4 -27.20 24.26 -14.07
C GLU A 4 -25.72 24.61 -14.35
N LEU A 5 -24.84 24.21 -13.45
CA LEU A 5 -23.39 24.23 -13.69
C LEU A 5 -23.02 23.03 -14.58
N ARG A 6 -22.74 23.27 -15.84
CA ARG A 6 -22.22 22.25 -16.76
C ARG A 6 -20.72 22.39 -16.88
N THR A 7 -19.98 21.33 -16.55
CA THR A 7 -18.55 21.25 -16.82
C THR A 7 -18.38 20.76 -18.27
N VAL A 8 -17.97 21.62 -19.17
CA VAL A 8 -17.71 21.24 -20.57
C VAL A 8 -16.20 21.05 -20.76
N ALA A 9 -15.78 19.81 -20.94
CA ALA A 9 -14.42 19.46 -21.39
C ALA A 9 -14.46 19.30 -22.91
N GLY A 10 -14.18 20.38 -23.65
CA GLY A 10 -14.19 20.36 -25.11
C GLY A 10 -14.41 21.75 -25.71
N PRO A 11 -14.40 21.89 -27.05
CA PRO A 11 -14.75 23.16 -27.69
C PRO A 11 -16.19 23.52 -27.30
N VAL A 12 -16.36 24.76 -26.84
CA VAL A 12 -17.65 25.30 -26.38
C VAL A 12 -18.64 25.20 -27.55
N PRO A 13 -19.77 24.47 -27.43
CA PRO A 13 -20.79 24.50 -28.47
C PRO A 13 -21.35 25.93 -28.54
N TYR A 14 -21.44 26.49 -29.74
CA TYR A 14 -22.10 27.76 -29.98
C TYR A 14 -23.57 27.62 -29.55
N ALA A 15 -23.91 28.24 -28.41
CA ALA A 15 -25.29 28.41 -28.03
C ALA A 15 -25.87 29.60 -28.84
N ALA A 16 -26.91 29.35 -29.54
CA ALA A 16 -27.42 30.31 -30.55
C ALA A 16 -28.23 31.45 -29.97
N GLU A 17 -28.74 31.41 -28.74
CA GLU A 17 -29.66 32.45 -28.21
C GLU A 17 -29.52 32.57 -26.67
N GLY A 18 -28.70 33.48 -26.19
CA GLY A 18 -28.60 33.85 -24.77
C GLY A 18 -27.44 34.80 -24.47
N SER A 19 -27.55 35.57 -23.40
CA SER A 19 -26.44 36.39 -22.89
C SER A 19 -25.53 35.53 -22.06
N PHE A 20 -24.22 35.56 -22.30
CA PHE A 20 -23.25 34.77 -21.51
C PHE A 20 -22.12 35.67 -20.97
N VAL A 21 -21.49 35.24 -19.91
CA VAL A 21 -20.26 35.83 -19.35
C VAL A 21 -19.21 34.72 -19.25
N ALA A 22 -18.07 34.91 -19.87
CA ALA A 22 -16.91 34.04 -19.75
C ALA A 22 -15.86 34.70 -18.83
N VAL A 23 -15.48 34.04 -17.75
CA VAL A 23 -14.48 34.56 -16.79
C VAL A 23 -13.26 33.65 -16.83
N PRO A 24 -12.07 34.21 -17.08
CA PRO A 24 -10.84 33.43 -17.08
C PRO A 24 -10.49 32.96 -15.67
N LEU A 25 -10.13 31.70 -15.55
CA LEU A 25 -9.61 31.09 -14.32
C LEU A 25 -8.09 31.16 -14.33
N TRP A 26 -7.51 31.90 -13.40
CA TRP A 26 -6.08 32.12 -13.31
C TRP A 26 -5.45 31.26 -12.21
N SER A 27 -4.27 30.69 -12.47
CA SER A 27 -3.45 30.08 -11.43
C SER A 27 -2.94 31.12 -10.44
N LEU A 28 -2.72 30.72 -9.20
CA LEU A 28 -1.95 31.56 -8.26
C LEU A 28 -0.50 31.67 -8.73
N PRO A 29 0.17 32.83 -8.52
CA PRO A 29 1.59 32.96 -8.79
C PRO A 29 2.38 31.99 -7.91
N THR A 30 3.25 31.18 -8.52
CA THR A 30 4.17 30.27 -7.81
C THR A 30 5.54 30.95 -7.67
N SER A 31 6.35 30.54 -6.68
CA SER A 31 7.70 31.09 -6.45
C SER A 31 8.63 31.00 -7.67
N SER A 32 8.35 30.09 -8.59
CA SER A 32 9.13 29.87 -9.82
C SER A 32 8.61 30.63 -11.05
N ARG A 33 7.37 31.16 -11.01
CA ARG A 33 6.79 31.98 -12.11
C ARG A 33 6.14 33.24 -11.56
N ARG A 34 6.66 34.39 -11.95
CA ARG A 34 6.15 35.72 -11.57
C ARG A 34 4.82 36.12 -12.22
N GLY A 35 4.16 35.23 -12.98
CA GLY A 35 2.92 35.53 -13.72
C GLY A 35 1.81 34.55 -13.40
N ARG A 36 0.55 35.00 -13.46
CA ARG A 36 -0.63 34.15 -13.46
C ARG A 36 -0.72 33.39 -14.79
N SER A 37 -0.97 32.11 -14.78
CA SER A 37 -1.24 31.31 -15.99
C SER A 37 -2.73 31.08 -16.13
N LEU A 38 -3.25 31.16 -17.34
CA LEU A 38 -4.64 30.79 -17.62
C LEU A 38 -4.78 29.28 -17.51
N ILE A 39 -5.64 28.82 -16.61
CA ILE A 39 -5.89 27.37 -16.35
C ILE A 39 -7.22 26.91 -16.92
N GLY A 40 -8.13 27.84 -17.24
CA GLY A 40 -9.43 27.54 -17.80
C GLY A 40 -10.30 28.79 -17.90
N ALA A 41 -11.54 28.59 -18.27
CA ALA A 41 -12.56 29.65 -18.25
C ALA A 41 -13.85 29.10 -17.61
N MET A 42 -14.49 29.91 -16.80
CA MET A 42 -15.84 29.65 -16.28
C MET A 42 -16.81 30.33 -17.24
N TYR A 43 -17.82 29.59 -17.64
CA TYR A 43 -18.84 30.05 -18.55
C TYR A 43 -20.19 30.09 -17.85
N LEU A 44 -20.86 31.24 -17.87
CA LEU A 44 -22.16 31.44 -17.27
C LEU A 44 -23.14 31.88 -18.37
N GLU A 45 -24.20 31.12 -18.56
CA GLU A 45 -25.28 31.39 -19.47
C GLU A 45 -26.51 31.89 -18.69
N PHE A 46 -27.12 32.96 -19.15
CA PHE A 46 -28.32 33.52 -18.55
C PHE A 46 -29.53 33.24 -19.45
N ALA A 47 -30.45 32.42 -18.93
CA ALA A 47 -31.74 32.21 -19.58
C ALA A 47 -32.78 33.14 -18.94
N GLY A 48 -33.20 34.21 -19.64
CA GLY A 48 -34.24 35.09 -19.17
C GLY A 48 -34.19 36.50 -19.77
N ASP A 49 -35.32 37.13 -19.77
CA ASP A 49 -35.58 38.46 -20.31
C ASP A 49 -34.86 39.60 -19.54
N GLU A 50 -34.57 40.71 -20.19
CA GLU A 50 -33.66 41.78 -19.82
C GLU A 50 -33.92 42.55 -18.50
N GLY A 51 -34.72 42.04 -17.59
CA GLY A 51 -35.12 42.75 -16.37
C GLY A 51 -34.66 42.18 -15.04
N GLU A 52 -34.16 40.97 -14.94
CA GLU A 52 -33.79 40.36 -13.66
C GLU A 52 -32.29 40.45 -13.36
N GLN A 53 -31.99 40.81 -12.13
CA GLN A 53 -30.69 41.09 -11.52
C GLN A 53 -29.54 40.28 -12.09
N ARG A 54 -28.79 40.86 -12.99
CA ARG A 54 -27.50 40.31 -13.43
C ARG A 54 -26.52 40.36 -12.26
N PRO A 55 -25.84 39.26 -11.90
CA PRO A 55 -24.72 39.37 -10.97
C PRO A 55 -23.74 40.39 -11.45
N THR A 56 -23.27 41.28 -10.58
CA THR A 56 -22.28 42.29 -10.96
C THR A 56 -21.03 41.61 -11.50
N LEU A 57 -20.43 42.17 -12.53
CA LEU A 57 -19.21 41.65 -13.14
C LEU A 57 -18.14 41.35 -12.09
N GLU A 58 -18.02 42.21 -11.08
CA GLU A 58 -17.14 42.06 -9.92
C GLU A 58 -17.41 40.78 -9.13
N PHE A 59 -18.67 40.36 -8.91
CA PHE A 59 -19.01 39.12 -8.21
C PHE A 59 -18.56 37.89 -9.03
N VAL A 60 -18.79 37.91 -10.34
CA VAL A 60 -18.41 36.81 -11.24
C VAL A 60 -16.88 36.70 -11.35
N GLU A 61 -16.15 37.81 -11.41
CA GLU A 61 -14.70 37.83 -11.33
C GLU A 61 -14.14 37.34 -10.01
N CYS A 62 -14.78 37.67 -8.90
CA CYS A 62 -14.41 37.18 -7.58
C CYS A 62 -14.59 35.65 -7.48
N VAL A 63 -15.72 35.12 -7.95
CA VAL A 63 -15.98 33.68 -7.99
C VAL A 63 -14.97 32.97 -8.92
N GLY A 64 -14.67 33.54 -10.10
CA GLY A 64 -13.67 33.01 -11.01
C GLY A 64 -12.27 32.96 -10.38
N THR A 65 -11.88 33.99 -9.64
CA THR A 65 -10.60 34.04 -8.94
C THR A 65 -10.51 33.00 -7.83
N LEU A 66 -11.59 32.84 -7.02
CA LEU A 66 -11.65 31.84 -5.98
C LEU A 66 -11.61 30.41 -6.54
N LEU A 67 -12.39 30.12 -7.57
CA LEU A 67 -12.40 28.82 -8.23
C LEU A 67 -11.06 28.49 -8.88
N GLY A 68 -10.45 29.48 -9.54
CA GLY A 68 -9.11 29.34 -10.12
C GLY A 68 -8.07 29.02 -9.06
N GLY A 69 -8.14 29.68 -7.89
CA GLY A 69 -7.29 29.41 -6.75
C GLY A 69 -7.46 27.98 -6.20
N VAL A 70 -8.68 27.54 -6.03
CA VAL A 70 -8.98 26.17 -5.53
C VAL A 70 -8.51 25.12 -6.53
N ILE A 71 -8.78 25.28 -7.82
CA ILE A 71 -8.33 24.35 -8.87
C ILE A 71 -6.80 24.30 -8.92
N ALA A 72 -6.13 25.44 -8.88
CA ALA A 72 -4.67 25.50 -8.89
C ALA A 72 -4.06 24.82 -7.65
N GLN A 73 -4.66 25.03 -6.47
CA GLN A 73 -4.23 24.38 -5.23
C GLN A 73 -4.42 22.86 -5.29
N GLN A 74 -5.57 22.39 -5.78
CA GLN A 74 -5.81 20.95 -5.97
C GLN A 74 -4.81 20.34 -6.95
N THR A 75 -4.57 20.96 -8.09
CA THR A 75 -3.59 20.51 -9.08
C THR A 75 -2.18 20.44 -8.49
N LEU A 76 -1.79 21.41 -7.66
CA LEU A 76 -0.51 21.41 -6.97
C LEU A 76 -0.41 20.28 -5.94
N ILE A 77 -1.48 20.05 -5.17
CA ILE A 77 -1.54 18.95 -4.19
C ILE A 77 -1.44 17.59 -4.90
N GLU A 78 -2.12 17.42 -6.03
CA GLU A 78 -2.07 16.19 -6.81
C GLU A 78 -0.67 15.98 -7.40
N ALA A 79 -0.04 17.01 -7.97
CA ALA A 79 1.33 16.94 -8.48
C ALA A 79 2.32 16.60 -7.36
N THR A 80 2.22 17.24 -6.20
CA THR A 80 3.08 16.97 -5.05
C THR A 80 2.87 15.55 -4.51
N ARG A 81 1.61 15.05 -4.48
CA ARG A 81 1.32 13.66 -4.09
C ARG A 81 1.91 12.66 -5.07
N GLU A 82 1.87 12.96 -6.36
CA GLU A 82 2.45 12.09 -7.39
C GLU A 82 3.99 12.07 -7.28
N ASP A 83 4.63 13.22 -7.11
CA ASP A 83 6.07 13.32 -6.89
C ASP A 83 6.51 12.53 -5.65
N LEU A 84 5.80 12.68 -4.52
CA LEU A 84 6.05 11.92 -3.29
C LEU A 84 5.83 10.42 -3.47
N ARG A 85 4.89 10.02 -4.31
CA ARG A 85 4.62 8.62 -4.58
C ARG A 85 5.70 7.99 -5.44
N VAL A 86 6.13 8.69 -6.50
CA VAL A 86 7.27 8.28 -7.32
C VAL A 86 8.53 8.20 -6.48
N GLU A 87 8.75 9.20 -5.62
CA GLU A 87 9.86 9.22 -4.68
C GLU A 87 9.83 8.00 -3.74
N ARG A 88 8.66 7.64 -3.20
CA ARG A 88 8.47 6.42 -2.39
C ARG A 88 8.61 5.13 -3.18
N ALA A 89 8.26 5.13 -4.46
CA ALA A 89 8.43 3.98 -5.34
C ALA A 89 9.88 3.80 -5.79
N ARG A 90 10.69 4.87 -5.78
CA ARG A 90 12.13 4.79 -5.97
C ARG A 90 12.77 4.22 -4.72
N ASP A 91 13.68 3.29 -4.94
CA ASP A 91 14.40 2.67 -3.85
C ASP A 91 15.62 3.52 -3.46
N HIS A 92 15.44 4.41 -2.46
CA HIS A 92 16.48 5.32 -1.97
C HIS A 92 17.22 4.83 -0.74
N ASN A 93 17.00 3.59 -0.31
CA ASN A 93 17.57 3.13 0.94
C ASN A 93 19.07 2.83 0.78
N GLU A 94 19.91 3.68 1.31
CA GLU A 94 21.38 3.61 1.25
C GLU A 94 21.99 2.38 1.97
N HIS A 95 21.18 1.64 2.74
CA HIS A 95 21.61 0.52 3.58
C HIS A 95 21.29 -0.87 2.99
N TYR A 96 21.08 -0.98 1.69
CA TYR A 96 20.86 -2.29 1.09
C TYR A 96 22.13 -3.11 1.03
N LEU A 97 21.96 -4.40 1.37
CA LEU A 97 23.01 -5.40 1.22
C LEU A 97 23.26 -5.69 -0.25
N GLY A 98 24.50 -5.86 -0.62
CA GLY A 98 24.87 -6.35 -1.94
C GLY A 98 24.34 -7.77 -2.20
N LEU A 99 24.25 -8.16 -3.45
CA LEU A 99 23.83 -9.51 -3.82
C LEU A 99 24.71 -10.58 -3.20
N GLU A 100 26.03 -10.35 -3.20
CA GLU A 100 27.02 -11.26 -2.62
C GLU A 100 26.88 -11.38 -1.10
N ASP A 101 26.52 -10.28 -0.43
CA ASP A 101 26.30 -10.29 1.02
C ASP A 101 25.06 -11.08 1.43
N LEU A 102 24.01 -11.06 0.60
CA LEU A 102 22.79 -11.81 0.86
C LEU A 102 22.93 -13.30 0.61
N LEU A 103 23.85 -13.70 -0.26
CA LEU A 103 23.99 -15.06 -0.78
C LEU A 103 25.34 -15.68 -0.38
N VAL A 104 25.82 -15.34 0.82
CA VAL A 104 27.18 -15.71 1.27
C VAL A 104 27.29 -17.19 1.65
N THR A 105 26.21 -17.80 2.09
CA THR A 105 26.20 -19.17 2.61
C THR A 105 26.21 -20.22 1.51
N PRO A 106 26.69 -21.44 1.80
CA PRO A 106 26.65 -22.55 0.86
C PRO A 106 25.24 -22.92 0.38
N SER A 107 24.23 -22.81 1.26
CA SER A 107 22.82 -23.03 0.92
C SER A 107 22.31 -22.13 -0.19
N MET A 108 22.88 -20.94 -0.32
CA MET A 108 22.51 -19.93 -1.32
C MET A 108 23.37 -19.99 -2.60
N ALA A 109 24.37 -20.87 -2.67
CA ALA A 109 25.31 -20.90 -3.79
C ALA A 109 24.64 -21.13 -5.15
N ALA A 110 23.67 -22.05 -5.23
CA ALA A 110 22.95 -22.33 -6.46
C ALA A 110 22.15 -21.10 -6.92
N ILE A 111 21.43 -20.44 -6.00
CA ILE A 111 20.66 -19.22 -6.29
C ILE A 111 21.59 -18.10 -6.76
N ARG A 112 22.77 -17.96 -6.16
CA ARG A 112 23.77 -16.98 -6.57
C ARG A 112 24.21 -17.15 -8.02
N GLU A 113 24.49 -18.38 -8.44
CA GLU A 113 24.89 -18.66 -9.83
C GLU A 113 23.74 -18.43 -10.83
N GLU A 114 22.52 -18.81 -10.49
CA GLU A 114 21.34 -18.52 -11.31
C GLU A 114 21.12 -17.01 -11.48
N LEU A 115 21.25 -16.24 -10.40
CA LEU A 115 21.09 -14.78 -10.45
C LEU A 115 22.22 -14.11 -11.25
N ARG A 116 23.47 -14.57 -11.13
CA ARG A 116 24.58 -14.08 -11.97
C ARG A 116 24.31 -14.34 -13.45
N GLY A 117 23.84 -15.53 -13.79
CA GLY A 117 23.42 -15.87 -15.14
C GLY A 117 22.28 -14.98 -15.65
N ALA A 118 21.28 -14.74 -14.81
CA ALA A 118 20.16 -13.87 -15.14
C ALA A 118 20.59 -12.40 -15.34
N ILE A 119 21.55 -11.88 -14.55
CA ILE A 119 22.10 -10.52 -14.72
C ILE A 119 22.76 -10.42 -16.10
N ALA A 120 23.65 -11.35 -16.43
CA ALA A 120 24.38 -11.36 -17.68
C ALA A 120 23.46 -11.48 -18.92
N GLY A 121 22.41 -12.29 -18.81
CA GLY A 121 21.44 -12.53 -19.89
C GLY A 121 20.34 -11.48 -20.03
N GLY A 122 20.25 -10.51 -19.11
CA GLY A 122 19.17 -9.52 -19.12
C GLY A 122 17.77 -10.09 -18.85
N ALA A 123 17.67 -11.32 -18.32
CA ALA A 123 16.41 -12.04 -18.14
C ALA A 123 15.53 -11.44 -17.03
N SER A 124 14.21 -11.54 -17.20
CA SER A 124 13.26 -11.30 -16.11
C SER A 124 13.34 -12.43 -15.08
N ILE A 125 13.27 -12.10 -13.81
CA ILE A 125 13.26 -13.08 -12.72
C ILE A 125 11.96 -13.05 -11.94
N MET A 126 11.59 -14.20 -11.40
CA MET A 126 10.49 -14.31 -10.43
C MET A 126 11.01 -14.93 -9.15
N ILE A 127 10.89 -14.21 -8.04
CA ILE A 127 11.34 -14.67 -6.72
C ILE A 127 10.14 -15.19 -5.95
N LEU A 128 10.18 -16.47 -5.60
CA LEU A 128 9.16 -17.23 -4.90
C LEU A 128 9.67 -17.59 -3.50
N GLY A 129 8.79 -17.80 -2.55
CA GLY A 129 9.12 -18.26 -1.21
C GLY A 129 8.18 -17.74 -0.15
N GLU A 130 8.26 -18.28 1.05
CA GLU A 130 7.40 -17.92 2.18
C GLU A 130 7.55 -16.44 2.59
N SER A 131 6.55 -15.93 3.31
CA SER A 131 6.63 -14.58 3.87
C SER A 131 7.84 -14.47 4.83
N GLY A 132 8.52 -13.32 4.78
CA GLY A 132 9.67 -13.06 5.67
C GLY A 132 10.99 -13.73 5.27
N THR A 133 11.09 -14.41 4.13
CA THR A 133 12.34 -15.06 3.67
C THR A 133 13.39 -14.10 3.10
N GLY A 134 13.07 -12.82 2.90
CA GLY A 134 14.00 -11.82 2.35
C GLY A 134 13.86 -11.59 0.84
N LYS A 135 12.76 -12.02 0.21
CA LYS A 135 12.52 -11.88 -1.24
C LYS A 135 12.67 -10.46 -1.75
N THR A 136 12.09 -9.51 -1.06
CA THR A 136 12.13 -8.10 -1.45
C THR A 136 13.53 -7.51 -1.37
N GLN A 137 14.32 -7.90 -0.36
CA GLN A 137 15.73 -7.52 -0.25
C GLN A 137 16.54 -8.10 -1.41
N LEU A 138 16.30 -9.39 -1.73
CA LEU A 138 16.97 -10.04 -2.87
C LEU A 138 16.60 -9.39 -4.21
N ALA A 139 15.32 -9.05 -4.41
CA ALA A 139 14.86 -8.35 -5.61
C ALA A 139 15.58 -7.00 -5.80
N THR A 140 15.71 -6.23 -4.72
CA THR A 140 16.41 -4.95 -4.75
C THR A 140 17.91 -5.10 -4.98
N ALA A 141 18.55 -6.06 -4.31
CA ALA A 141 19.97 -6.34 -4.51
C ALA A 141 20.27 -6.77 -5.97
N PHE A 142 19.41 -7.62 -6.53
CA PHE A 142 19.49 -8.03 -7.92
C PHE A 142 19.29 -6.86 -8.90
N ALA A 143 18.30 -6.00 -8.64
CA ALA A 143 18.04 -4.81 -9.46
C ALA A 143 19.28 -3.91 -9.52
N ARG A 144 19.89 -3.63 -8.36
CA ARG A 144 21.13 -2.83 -8.25
C ARG A 144 22.31 -3.48 -8.96
N ALA A 145 22.52 -4.78 -8.75
CA ALA A 145 23.57 -5.53 -9.41
C ALA A 145 23.41 -5.57 -10.95
N SER A 146 22.21 -5.34 -11.44
CA SER A 146 21.88 -5.30 -12.87
C SER A 146 22.25 -3.97 -13.55
N ASN A 147 22.64 -2.93 -12.80
CA ASN A 147 23.03 -1.61 -13.29
C ASN A 147 22.02 -0.98 -14.27
N ARG A 148 20.72 -1.20 -14.06
CA ARG A 148 19.62 -0.60 -14.84
C ARG A 148 18.78 0.29 -13.95
N GLU A 149 19.03 1.57 -14.04
CA GLU A 149 18.28 2.61 -13.30
C GLU A 149 17.36 3.40 -14.24
N PRO A 150 16.25 3.95 -13.75
CA PRO A 150 15.84 3.96 -12.33
C PRO A 150 15.29 2.61 -11.85
N ILE A 151 15.46 2.33 -10.56
CA ILE A 151 14.80 1.19 -9.89
C ILE A 151 13.49 1.69 -9.29
N VAL A 152 12.38 1.16 -9.78
CA VAL A 152 11.04 1.51 -9.34
C VAL A 152 10.39 0.28 -8.72
N ARG A 153 9.72 0.45 -7.57
CA ARG A 153 9.06 -0.64 -6.87
C ARG A 153 7.56 -0.39 -6.77
N ALA A 154 6.77 -1.37 -7.16
CA ALA A 154 5.33 -1.43 -6.98
C ALA A 154 4.96 -2.52 -5.96
N THR A 155 4.37 -2.14 -4.84
CA THR A 155 3.78 -3.10 -3.90
C THR A 155 2.30 -3.24 -4.24
N LEU A 156 1.94 -4.38 -4.85
CA LEU A 156 0.60 -4.64 -5.31
C LEU A 156 -0.26 -5.12 -4.13
N GLY A 157 -0.86 -4.17 -3.42
CA GLY A 157 -1.81 -4.47 -2.34
C GLY A 157 -3.11 -5.08 -2.86
N LEU A 158 -3.89 -5.68 -1.95
CA LEU A 158 -5.30 -6.03 -2.20
C LEU A 158 -6.09 -4.71 -2.28
N ALA A 159 -6.12 -4.08 -3.43
CA ALA A 159 -6.93 -2.89 -3.66
C ALA A 159 -8.36 -3.31 -4.00
N ASP A 160 -9.34 -2.71 -3.33
CA ASP A 160 -10.75 -2.93 -3.61
C ASP A 160 -11.18 -2.45 -5.00
N ASP A 161 -10.42 -1.51 -5.60
CA ASP A 161 -10.67 -0.99 -6.95
C ASP A 161 -9.67 -1.52 -7.97
N LEU A 162 -10.19 -2.33 -8.91
CA LEU A 162 -9.44 -2.93 -10.02
C LEU A 162 -8.72 -1.88 -10.90
N ASN A 163 -9.26 -0.67 -10.99
CA ASN A 163 -8.67 0.39 -11.79
C ASN A 163 -7.45 1.02 -11.11
N THR A 164 -7.35 0.96 -9.79
CA THR A 164 -6.25 1.57 -9.03
C THR A 164 -4.92 0.92 -9.39
N ILE A 165 -4.80 -0.41 -9.32
CA ILE A 165 -3.56 -1.13 -9.66
C ILE A 165 -3.19 -0.92 -11.13
N THR A 166 -4.17 -1.02 -12.03
CA THR A 166 -3.92 -0.83 -13.48
C THR A 166 -3.45 0.59 -13.79
N SER A 167 -4.09 1.58 -13.17
CA SER A 167 -3.71 2.99 -13.27
C SER A 167 -2.34 3.26 -12.65
N GLU A 168 -2.00 2.57 -11.56
CA GLU A 168 -0.68 2.69 -10.96
C GLU A 168 0.43 2.19 -11.87
N LEU A 169 0.25 1.02 -12.47
CA LEU A 169 1.25 0.42 -13.32
C LEU A 169 1.38 1.13 -14.68
N PHE A 170 0.26 1.39 -15.34
CA PHE A 170 0.25 1.85 -16.73
C PHE A 170 -0.13 3.33 -16.90
N GLY A 171 -0.62 3.97 -15.83
CA GLY A 171 -1.13 5.33 -15.90
C GLY A 171 -2.56 5.43 -16.43
N HIS A 172 -3.09 6.64 -16.46
CA HIS A 172 -4.41 6.93 -17.00
C HIS A 172 -4.50 8.32 -17.60
N GLU A 173 -5.41 8.50 -18.55
CA GLU A 173 -5.81 9.80 -19.06
C GLU A 173 -6.96 10.35 -18.22
N ARG A 174 -7.13 11.67 -18.22
CA ARG A 174 -8.21 12.35 -17.51
C ARG A 174 -9.57 11.81 -17.97
N GLY A 175 -10.47 11.50 -17.04
CA GLY A 175 -11.83 11.02 -17.33
C GLY A 175 -11.91 9.54 -17.73
N SER A 176 -10.84 8.75 -17.61
CA SER A 176 -10.84 7.34 -18.00
C SER A 176 -11.68 6.43 -17.09
N PHE A 177 -11.93 6.84 -15.85
CA PHE A 177 -12.83 6.18 -14.89
C PHE A 177 -13.36 7.19 -13.86
N SER A 178 -14.34 6.79 -13.06
CA SER A 178 -14.90 7.66 -12.01
C SER A 178 -13.82 7.93 -10.96
N GLY A 179 -13.35 9.19 -10.88
CA GLY A 179 -12.22 9.58 -10.01
C GLY A 179 -10.92 9.92 -10.78
N ALA A 180 -10.85 9.70 -12.10
CA ALA A 180 -9.72 10.13 -12.93
C ALA A 180 -9.79 11.64 -13.24
N VAL A 181 -9.56 12.48 -12.22
CA VAL A 181 -9.67 13.95 -12.33
C VAL A 181 -8.54 14.54 -13.16
N SER A 182 -7.35 13.96 -13.10
CA SER A 182 -6.15 14.40 -13.83
C SER A 182 -5.53 13.25 -14.62
N LYS A 183 -4.63 13.57 -15.54
CA LYS A 183 -3.78 12.58 -16.23
C LYS A 183 -2.68 12.10 -15.28
N ARG A 184 -2.36 10.82 -15.29
CA ARG A 184 -1.33 10.22 -14.47
C ARG A 184 -0.40 9.32 -15.27
N LYS A 185 0.88 9.43 -15.01
CA LYS A 185 1.89 8.51 -15.52
C LYS A 185 1.89 7.22 -14.70
N GLY A 186 2.14 6.09 -15.34
CA GLY A 186 2.28 4.80 -14.68
C GLY A 186 3.73 4.49 -14.29
N LEU A 187 3.90 3.52 -13.35
CA LEU A 187 5.22 3.08 -12.90
C LEU A 187 6.06 2.49 -14.03
N VAL A 188 5.45 1.89 -15.06
CA VAL A 188 6.13 1.44 -16.28
C VAL A 188 6.81 2.61 -17.01
N GLU A 189 6.17 3.78 -17.06
CA GLU A 189 6.75 4.98 -17.68
C GLU A 189 7.93 5.52 -16.87
N TYR A 190 7.83 5.48 -15.53
CA TYR A 190 8.90 5.92 -14.63
C TYR A 190 10.10 4.96 -14.60
N ALA A 191 9.86 3.67 -14.83
CA ALA A 191 10.90 2.65 -14.87
C ALA A 191 11.56 2.50 -16.24
N ASN A 192 11.23 3.35 -17.21
CA ASN A 192 11.79 3.25 -18.57
C ASN A 192 13.32 3.30 -18.55
N GLU A 193 13.96 2.41 -19.31
CA GLU A 193 15.41 2.14 -19.36
C GLU A 193 15.98 1.52 -18.07
N GLY A 194 15.14 1.33 -17.05
CA GLY A 194 15.49 0.86 -15.71
C GLY A 194 14.90 -0.52 -15.37
N THR A 195 14.55 -0.64 -14.09
CA THR A 195 14.02 -1.88 -13.49
C THR A 195 12.72 -1.60 -12.73
N LEU A 196 11.71 -2.44 -12.94
CA LEU A 196 10.46 -2.42 -12.19
C LEU A 196 10.32 -3.70 -11.35
N ILE A 197 10.26 -3.52 -10.04
CA ILE A 197 10.03 -4.59 -9.08
C ILE A 197 8.53 -4.64 -8.78
N LEU A 198 7.89 -5.76 -9.09
CA LEU A 198 6.48 -6.05 -8.80
C LEU A 198 6.40 -6.94 -7.57
N ASP A 199 6.10 -6.37 -6.41
CA ASP A 199 5.94 -7.11 -5.16
C ASP A 199 4.49 -7.57 -4.99
N GLU A 200 4.29 -8.82 -4.56
CA GLU A 200 2.99 -9.50 -4.44
C GLU A 200 2.23 -9.61 -5.78
N VAL A 201 2.92 -10.08 -6.81
CA VAL A 201 2.41 -10.15 -8.21
C VAL A 201 1.10 -10.93 -8.36
N LEU A 202 0.78 -11.86 -7.44
CA LEU A 202 -0.50 -12.59 -7.42
C LEU A 202 -1.72 -11.69 -7.17
N ASN A 203 -1.53 -10.47 -6.64
CA ASN A 203 -2.61 -9.52 -6.43
C ASN A 203 -3.00 -8.75 -7.71
N LEU A 204 -2.32 -8.99 -8.83
CA LEU A 204 -2.68 -8.36 -10.10
C LEU A 204 -4.09 -8.78 -10.56
N PRO A 205 -5.00 -7.82 -10.80
CA PRO A 205 -6.29 -8.11 -11.37
C PRO A 205 -6.15 -8.61 -12.82
N ARG A 206 -7.09 -9.43 -13.28
CA ARG A 206 -7.01 -10.07 -14.61
C ARG A 206 -6.76 -9.10 -15.76
N HIS A 207 -7.35 -7.90 -15.68
CA HIS A 207 -7.14 -6.88 -16.71
C HIS A 207 -5.68 -6.38 -16.71
N ALA A 208 -5.11 -6.11 -15.53
CA ALA A 208 -3.70 -5.73 -15.42
C ALA A 208 -2.75 -6.84 -15.87
N GLN A 209 -3.10 -8.11 -15.61
CA GLN A 209 -2.33 -9.25 -16.12
C GLN A 209 -2.29 -9.28 -17.66
N GLN A 210 -3.40 -8.96 -18.34
CA GLN A 210 -3.43 -8.88 -19.80
C GLN A 210 -2.53 -7.75 -20.31
N LEU A 211 -2.64 -6.55 -19.72
CA LEU A 211 -1.79 -5.42 -20.13
C LEU A 211 -0.30 -5.69 -19.86
N LEU A 212 0.01 -6.37 -18.76
CA LEU A 212 1.38 -6.75 -18.45
C LEU A 212 1.92 -7.82 -19.40
N LEU A 213 1.07 -8.77 -19.84
CA LEU A 213 1.42 -9.74 -20.87
C LEU A 213 1.78 -9.04 -22.18
N ASP A 214 0.92 -8.13 -22.65
CA ASP A 214 1.16 -7.36 -23.87
C ASP A 214 2.46 -6.53 -23.75
N PHE A 215 2.66 -5.91 -22.59
CA PHE A 215 3.90 -5.17 -22.31
C PHE A 215 5.14 -6.05 -22.34
N THR A 216 5.13 -7.22 -21.69
CA THR A 216 6.27 -8.15 -21.69
C THR A 216 6.58 -8.73 -23.07
N GLN A 217 5.59 -8.78 -23.96
CA GLN A 217 5.73 -9.31 -25.31
C GLN A 217 6.23 -8.29 -26.31
N PHE A 218 5.76 -7.05 -26.23
CA PHE A 218 5.96 -6.04 -27.26
C PHE A 218 6.74 -4.80 -26.78
N GLY A 219 7.05 -4.69 -25.47
CA GLY A 219 7.65 -3.49 -24.87
C GLY A 219 6.75 -2.26 -24.99
N SER A 220 5.45 -2.46 -25.21
CA SER A 220 4.49 -1.38 -25.46
C SER A 220 3.27 -1.50 -24.57
N TYR A 221 2.68 -0.36 -24.22
CA TYR A 221 1.53 -0.29 -23.32
C TYR A 221 0.63 0.89 -23.65
N ARG A 222 -0.61 0.86 -23.15
CA ARG A 222 -1.57 1.96 -23.25
C ARG A 222 -2.08 2.31 -21.85
N PRO A 223 -1.93 3.58 -21.42
CA PRO A 223 -2.61 4.06 -20.22
C PRO A 223 -4.12 3.88 -20.31
N LEU A 224 -4.80 3.78 -19.18
CA LEU A 224 -6.26 3.72 -19.17
C LEU A 224 -6.87 4.95 -19.86
N GLY A 225 -7.82 4.74 -20.76
CA GLY A 225 -8.45 5.83 -21.52
C GLY A 225 -7.58 6.46 -22.61
N TYR A 226 -6.39 5.90 -22.89
CA TYR A 226 -5.51 6.42 -23.93
C TYR A 226 -6.09 6.27 -25.32
N GLN A 227 -6.24 7.38 -26.04
CA GLN A 227 -6.83 7.42 -27.38
C GLN A 227 -5.78 7.67 -28.48
N GLY A 228 -4.51 7.70 -28.14
CA GLY A 228 -3.44 7.84 -29.12
C GLY A 228 -3.41 6.68 -30.11
N ARG A 229 -3.05 6.98 -31.36
CA ARG A 229 -3.03 5.98 -32.46
C ARG A 229 -2.01 4.87 -32.19
N GLU A 230 -0.82 5.25 -31.69
CA GLU A 230 0.26 4.32 -31.41
C GLU A 230 0.38 4.08 -29.89
N PRO A 231 0.67 2.83 -29.45
CA PRO A 231 0.95 2.57 -28.05
C PRO A 231 2.25 3.26 -27.63
N LYS A 232 2.37 3.56 -26.34
CA LYS A 232 3.63 4.01 -25.75
C LYS A 232 4.59 2.84 -25.67
N LYS A 233 5.89 3.09 -25.72
CA LYS A 233 6.95 2.10 -25.57
C LYS A 233 7.77 2.39 -24.33
N ALA A 234 8.24 1.35 -23.67
CA ALA A 234 9.21 1.43 -22.58
C ALA A 234 10.07 0.17 -22.58
N ASP A 235 11.35 0.35 -22.28
CA ASP A 235 12.31 -0.74 -22.06
C ASP A 235 12.52 -0.91 -20.56
N VAL A 236 11.88 -1.90 -19.96
CA VAL A 236 11.88 -2.11 -18.51
C VAL A 236 12.25 -3.54 -18.20
N ARG A 237 13.25 -3.73 -17.33
CA ARG A 237 13.53 -5.02 -16.74
C ARG A 237 12.52 -5.31 -15.64
N LEU A 238 11.86 -6.46 -15.69
CA LEU A 238 10.88 -6.86 -14.69
C LEU A 238 11.47 -7.84 -13.68
N ILE A 239 11.20 -7.58 -12.41
CA ILE A 239 11.46 -8.48 -11.29
C ILE A 239 10.12 -8.68 -10.58
N SER A 240 9.66 -9.93 -10.52
CA SER A 240 8.39 -10.26 -9.86
C SER A 240 8.65 -10.98 -8.55
N VAL A 241 7.88 -10.66 -7.52
CA VAL A 241 7.98 -11.27 -6.20
C VAL A 241 6.61 -11.72 -5.74
N THR A 242 6.53 -12.91 -5.13
CA THR A 242 5.31 -13.38 -4.48
C THR A 242 5.60 -14.35 -3.34
N ASN A 243 4.70 -14.40 -2.35
CA ASN A 243 4.72 -15.38 -1.27
C ASN A 243 3.68 -16.50 -1.46
N GLY A 244 2.80 -16.38 -2.47
CA GLY A 244 1.75 -17.35 -2.71
C GLY A 244 2.17 -18.48 -3.64
N ASP A 245 1.37 -19.54 -3.62
CA ASP A 245 1.53 -20.69 -4.51
C ASP A 245 1.09 -20.33 -5.94
N MET A 246 2.08 -20.15 -6.81
CA MET A 246 1.86 -19.80 -8.22
C MET A 246 1.20 -20.96 -8.99
N SER A 247 1.52 -22.21 -8.66
CA SER A 247 0.94 -23.39 -9.31
C SER A 247 -0.55 -23.50 -9.00
N GLN A 248 -0.92 -23.29 -7.73
CA GLN A 248 -2.31 -23.25 -7.32
C GLN A 248 -3.06 -22.08 -7.98
N ALA A 249 -2.47 -20.90 -8.01
CA ALA A 249 -3.09 -19.71 -8.60
C ALA A 249 -3.36 -19.89 -10.11
N ILE A 250 -2.47 -20.58 -10.83
CA ILE A 250 -2.65 -20.93 -12.25
C ILE A 250 -3.77 -21.97 -12.41
N ALA A 251 -3.75 -23.03 -11.59
CA ALA A 251 -4.78 -24.09 -11.60
C ALA A 251 -6.18 -23.52 -11.34
N GLU A 252 -6.31 -22.60 -10.40
CA GLU A 252 -7.54 -21.89 -10.05
C GLU A 252 -7.88 -20.76 -11.04
N ARG A 253 -7.10 -20.58 -12.07
CA ARG A 253 -7.25 -19.50 -13.08
C ARG A 253 -7.23 -18.09 -12.48
N ARG A 254 -6.67 -17.89 -11.30
CA ARG A 254 -6.45 -16.57 -10.70
C ARG A 254 -5.29 -15.84 -11.36
N PHE A 255 -4.29 -16.59 -11.81
CA PHE A 255 -3.13 -16.07 -12.56
C PHE A 255 -3.04 -16.75 -13.93
N ARG A 256 -2.60 -16.00 -14.95
CA ARG A 256 -2.46 -16.51 -16.33
C ARG A 256 -1.14 -17.25 -16.47
N GLN A 257 -1.21 -18.43 -17.05
CA GLN A 257 -0.04 -19.27 -17.30
C GLN A 257 0.93 -18.65 -18.33
N ASP A 258 0.40 -17.99 -19.36
CA ASP A 258 1.21 -17.32 -20.37
C ASP A 258 2.03 -16.15 -19.79
N LEU A 259 1.43 -15.36 -18.90
CA LEU A 259 2.12 -14.29 -18.19
C LEU A 259 3.18 -14.86 -17.24
N TYR A 260 2.88 -15.95 -16.53
CA TYR A 260 3.86 -16.61 -15.65
C TYR A 260 5.15 -16.93 -16.42
N TYR A 261 5.09 -17.59 -17.58
CA TYR A 261 6.28 -17.94 -18.35
C TYR A 261 7.06 -16.72 -18.86
N ARG A 262 6.41 -15.59 -19.01
CA ARG A 262 7.09 -14.33 -19.40
C ARG A 262 7.78 -13.65 -18.22
N LEU A 263 7.18 -13.68 -17.04
CA LEU A 263 7.74 -13.08 -15.83
C LEU A 263 8.80 -13.98 -15.18
N ALA A 264 8.60 -15.29 -15.20
CA ALA A 264 9.46 -16.31 -14.61
C ALA A 264 10.41 -16.92 -15.64
N THR A 265 11.11 -16.09 -16.42
CA THR A 265 12.18 -16.60 -17.32
C THR A 265 13.24 -17.32 -16.51
N VAL A 266 13.59 -16.79 -15.34
CA VAL A 266 14.41 -17.46 -14.33
C VAL A 266 13.63 -17.46 -13.01
N PRO A 267 12.99 -18.58 -12.63
CA PRO A 267 12.32 -18.69 -11.34
C PRO A 267 13.35 -18.95 -10.23
N ILE A 268 13.33 -18.13 -9.19
CA ILE A 268 14.19 -18.24 -8.02
C ILE A 268 13.31 -18.59 -6.80
N VAL A 269 13.55 -19.74 -6.19
CA VAL A 269 12.83 -20.16 -4.98
C VAL A 269 13.72 -19.94 -3.78
N LEU A 270 13.37 -18.99 -2.91
CA LEU A 270 14.05 -18.78 -1.64
C LEU A 270 13.59 -19.81 -0.62
N PRO A 271 14.51 -20.65 -0.09
CA PRO A 271 14.17 -21.61 0.93
C PRO A 271 13.74 -20.90 2.23
N PRO A 272 12.82 -21.49 3.02
CA PRO A 272 12.48 -20.96 4.32
C PRO A 272 13.67 -21.09 5.30
N LEU A 273 13.68 -20.28 6.35
CA LEU A 273 14.81 -20.21 7.29
C LEU A 273 15.11 -21.55 7.97
N ARG A 274 14.09 -22.37 8.21
CA ARG A 274 14.26 -23.72 8.77
C ARG A 274 15.07 -24.69 7.90
N GLU A 275 15.15 -24.44 6.60
CA GLU A 275 15.94 -25.22 5.64
C GLU A 275 17.34 -24.67 5.41
N ARG A 276 17.64 -23.47 5.95
CA ARG A 276 18.96 -22.80 5.86
C ARG A 276 19.40 -22.24 7.22
N ARG A 277 19.36 -23.09 8.23
CA ARG A 277 19.68 -22.70 9.63
C ARG A 277 21.09 -22.14 9.79
N GLU A 278 22.01 -22.56 8.93
CA GLU A 278 23.38 -22.04 8.85
C GLU A 278 23.45 -20.54 8.55
N ASP A 279 22.37 -19.97 7.99
CA ASP A 279 22.26 -18.52 7.73
C ASP A 279 21.90 -17.73 8.98
N ILE A 280 21.32 -18.38 10.01
CA ILE A 280 20.83 -17.69 11.21
C ILE A 280 21.91 -16.87 11.89
N PRO A 281 23.15 -17.38 12.13
CA PRO A 281 24.20 -16.58 12.74
C PRO A 281 24.57 -15.34 11.93
N ILE A 282 24.63 -15.45 10.63
CA ILE A 282 25.01 -14.36 9.73
C ILE A 282 23.92 -13.29 9.72
N ILE A 283 22.65 -13.73 9.65
CA ILE A 283 21.49 -12.83 9.65
C ILE A 283 21.37 -12.11 10.99
N ALA A 284 21.49 -12.83 12.11
CA ALA A 284 21.40 -12.28 13.46
C ALA A 284 22.49 -11.25 13.74
N ASN A 285 23.76 -11.60 13.49
CA ASN A 285 24.88 -10.67 13.67
C ASN A 285 24.71 -9.41 12.83
N ARG A 286 24.25 -9.54 11.59
CA ARG A 286 23.99 -8.43 10.69
C ARG A 286 22.86 -7.55 11.19
N TYR A 287 21.78 -8.15 11.69
CA TYR A 287 20.68 -7.42 12.28
C TYR A 287 21.12 -6.59 13.48
N LEU A 288 21.84 -7.20 14.42
CA LEU A 288 22.34 -6.53 15.63
C LEU A 288 23.30 -5.40 15.31
N SER A 289 24.24 -5.60 14.38
CA SER A 289 25.19 -4.56 13.96
C SER A 289 24.55 -3.34 13.31
N ARG A 290 23.39 -3.50 12.68
CA ARG A 290 22.68 -2.39 12.00
C ARG A 290 21.74 -1.62 12.91
N THR A 291 21.25 -2.25 13.95
CA THR A 291 20.17 -1.69 14.78
C THR A 291 20.69 -0.70 15.81
N ASP A 292 21.96 -0.80 16.20
CA ASP A 292 22.55 0.11 17.18
C ASP A 292 24.01 0.41 16.82
N ILE A 293 24.24 1.53 16.16
CA ILE A 293 25.55 1.91 15.63
C ILE A 293 26.57 2.15 16.76
N ASN A 294 26.10 2.47 17.97
CA ASN A 294 26.95 2.85 19.12
C ASN A 294 27.19 1.70 20.10
N VAL A 295 26.46 0.57 19.94
CA VAL A 295 26.55 -0.57 20.86
C VAL A 295 26.72 -1.85 20.04
N GLN A 296 27.83 -2.51 20.27
CA GLN A 296 28.08 -3.82 19.62
C GLN A 296 27.44 -4.92 20.46
N TRP A 297 26.24 -5.33 20.07
CA TRP A 297 25.52 -6.42 20.70
C TRP A 297 26.12 -7.77 20.30
N GLU A 298 26.29 -8.66 21.30
CA GLU A 298 26.75 -10.03 21.10
C GLU A 298 25.71 -11.02 21.62
N LEU A 299 25.68 -12.20 21.04
CA LEU A 299 24.88 -13.34 21.51
C LEU A 299 25.82 -14.31 22.21
N ASP A 300 25.48 -14.75 23.42
CA ASP A 300 26.24 -15.79 24.11
C ASP A 300 26.00 -17.18 23.49
N GLY A 301 26.79 -18.17 23.94
CA GLY A 301 26.68 -19.54 23.44
C GLY A 301 25.30 -20.16 23.67
N THR A 302 24.66 -19.85 24.81
CA THR A 302 23.33 -20.39 25.16
C THR A 302 22.22 -19.79 24.28
N ALA A 303 22.34 -18.52 23.88
CA ALA A 303 21.43 -17.86 22.96
C ALA A 303 21.59 -18.45 21.55
N TRP A 304 22.82 -18.73 21.09
CA TRP A 304 23.07 -19.38 19.81
C TRP A 304 22.45 -20.78 19.74
N ASP A 305 22.63 -21.59 20.77
CA ASP A 305 22.07 -22.95 20.84
C ASP A 305 20.55 -22.93 20.73
N LEU A 306 19.89 -21.94 21.34
CA LEU A 306 18.46 -21.78 21.24
C LEU A 306 18.01 -21.31 19.84
N LEU A 307 18.62 -20.28 19.28
CA LEU A 307 18.22 -19.74 17.97
C LEU A 307 18.38 -20.74 16.82
N THR A 308 19.39 -21.63 16.94
CA THR A 308 19.67 -22.64 15.90
C THR A 308 19.01 -23.98 16.19
N ALA A 309 18.26 -24.12 17.29
CA ALA A 309 17.67 -25.36 17.72
C ALA A 309 16.76 -25.99 16.66
N PRO A 310 16.85 -27.32 16.42
CA PRO A 310 16.13 -28.00 15.33
C PRO A 310 14.60 -27.94 15.45
N HIS A 311 14.07 -27.77 16.64
CA HIS A 311 12.62 -27.71 16.88
C HIS A 311 12.00 -26.36 16.51
N LEU A 312 12.78 -25.31 16.34
CA LEU A 312 12.27 -24.01 15.94
C LEU A 312 11.92 -24.02 14.44
N HIS A 313 10.68 -23.74 14.12
CA HIS A 313 10.17 -23.77 12.73
C HIS A 313 10.35 -22.47 11.99
N TRP A 314 10.51 -21.33 12.69
CA TRP A 314 10.65 -20.02 12.09
C TRP A 314 9.56 -19.73 11.03
N ALA A 315 8.29 -19.89 11.42
CA ALA A 315 7.15 -19.72 10.52
C ALA A 315 7.12 -18.33 9.84
N GLY A 316 7.57 -17.30 10.55
CA GLY A 316 7.77 -15.94 10.01
C GLY A 316 9.15 -15.69 9.41
N ASN A 317 10.00 -16.73 9.31
CA ASN A 317 11.33 -16.69 8.70
C ASN A 317 12.25 -15.59 9.29
N ILE A 318 12.96 -14.82 8.47
CA ILE A 318 13.88 -13.74 8.90
C ILE A 318 13.11 -12.66 9.69
N ARG A 319 11.88 -12.34 9.29
CA ARG A 319 11.08 -11.33 10.00
C ARG A 319 10.77 -11.73 11.45
N GLU A 320 10.53 -13.02 11.68
CA GLU A 320 10.35 -13.56 13.03
C GLU A 320 11.65 -13.54 13.83
N LEU A 321 12.76 -13.97 13.22
CA LEU A 321 14.08 -13.90 13.82
C LEU A 321 14.45 -12.48 14.25
N GLU A 322 14.28 -11.49 13.36
CA GLU A 322 14.52 -10.08 13.65
C GLU A 322 13.64 -9.57 14.80
N ALA A 323 12.36 -9.96 14.83
CA ALA A 323 11.46 -9.60 15.93
C ALA A 323 11.85 -10.23 17.28
N VAL A 324 12.34 -11.46 17.27
CA VAL A 324 12.89 -12.13 18.47
C VAL A 324 14.13 -11.40 18.98
N LEU A 325 15.06 -11.09 18.09
CA LEU A 325 16.30 -10.37 18.43
C LEU A 325 16.02 -8.95 18.94
N GLU A 326 15.04 -8.26 18.35
CA GLU A 326 14.62 -6.92 18.82
C GLU A 326 14.10 -6.98 20.26
N ARG A 327 13.23 -7.94 20.56
CA ARG A 327 12.72 -8.13 21.94
C ARG A 327 13.83 -8.52 22.91
N ALA A 328 14.71 -9.44 22.49
CA ALA A 328 15.83 -9.88 23.31
C ALA A 328 16.79 -8.73 23.64
N ARG A 329 17.14 -7.93 22.65
CA ARG A 329 17.96 -6.73 22.82
C ARG A 329 17.35 -5.74 23.82
N ASN A 330 16.04 -5.48 23.68
CA ASN A 330 15.35 -4.55 24.59
C ASN A 330 15.31 -5.07 26.02
N ARG A 331 15.22 -6.39 26.25
CA ARG A 331 15.32 -7.01 27.57
C ARG A 331 16.73 -6.94 28.14
N ALA A 332 17.74 -7.32 27.36
CA ALA A 332 19.14 -7.23 27.78
C ALA A 332 19.54 -5.78 28.13
N ARG A 333 19.05 -4.81 27.35
CA ARG A 333 19.25 -3.38 27.65
C ARG A 333 18.61 -2.93 28.97
N ALA A 334 17.51 -3.54 29.37
CA ALA A 334 16.83 -3.24 30.64
C ALA A 334 17.55 -3.87 31.84
N ASP A 335 18.25 -4.99 31.63
CA ASP A 335 19.02 -5.66 32.71
C ASP A 335 20.33 -4.94 32.98
N ASP A 336 21.16 -4.70 31.96
CA ASP A 336 22.42 -3.95 32.11
C ASP A 336 22.83 -3.30 30.78
N LEU A 337 23.04 -1.99 30.80
CA LEU A 337 23.53 -1.22 29.64
C LEU A 337 25.07 -1.31 29.47
N SER A 338 25.80 -1.74 30.49
CA SER A 338 27.26 -1.82 30.46
C SER A 338 27.80 -3.09 29.82
N ASP A 339 26.95 -4.14 29.71
CA ASP A 339 27.28 -5.41 29.07
C ASP A 339 26.26 -5.75 27.96
N PRO A 340 26.57 -5.43 26.69
CA PRO A 340 25.62 -5.62 25.56
C PRO A 340 25.56 -7.08 25.10
N VAL A 341 25.41 -8.03 26.02
CA VAL A 341 25.28 -9.46 25.72
C VAL A 341 23.83 -9.93 25.83
N ILE A 342 23.38 -10.60 24.80
CA ILE A 342 22.07 -11.27 24.74
C ILE A 342 22.26 -12.73 25.14
N GLU A 343 21.72 -13.09 26.28
CA GLU A 343 21.70 -14.47 26.79
C GLU A 343 20.39 -15.18 26.46
N ALA A 344 20.35 -16.51 26.62
CA ALA A 344 19.16 -17.33 26.43
C ALA A 344 17.90 -16.81 27.15
N ARG A 345 18.06 -16.28 28.37
CA ARG A 345 16.95 -15.72 29.18
C ARG A 345 16.29 -14.50 28.56
N HIS A 346 16.99 -13.79 27.68
CA HIS A 346 16.45 -12.62 26.98
C HIS A 346 15.62 -13.03 25.76
N LEU A 347 15.87 -14.25 25.22
CA LEU A 347 15.15 -14.78 24.07
C LEU A 347 13.76 -15.27 24.50
N ASP A 348 12.71 -14.73 23.90
CA ASP A 348 11.33 -15.16 24.06
C ASP A 348 10.95 -16.05 22.88
N LEU A 349 11.34 -17.32 22.95
CA LEU A 349 11.06 -18.33 21.94
C LEU A 349 9.83 -19.18 22.28
N GLU A 350 9.37 -19.12 23.56
CA GLU A 350 8.12 -19.72 24.00
C GLU A 350 6.90 -18.84 23.64
N GLY A 351 7.15 -17.65 23.16
CA GLY A 351 6.17 -16.80 22.55
C GLY A 351 5.79 -17.28 21.14
N GLU A 352 5.33 -18.50 20.99
CA GLU A 352 4.08 -18.65 20.27
C GLU A 352 3.06 -17.77 21.03
N HIS A 353 3.24 -16.44 20.93
CA HIS A 353 2.04 -15.66 20.92
C HIS A 353 1.26 -16.28 19.76
N PRO A 354 0.19 -17.03 20.05
CA PRO A 354 -0.84 -17.02 19.06
C PRO A 354 -0.99 -15.51 18.83
N ILE A 355 -0.53 -14.96 17.71
CA ILE A 355 -1.40 -14.02 17.04
C ILE A 355 -2.71 -14.69 17.35
N ARG A 356 -3.57 -14.05 18.14
CA ARG A 356 -4.99 -14.34 18.10
C ARG A 356 -5.48 -13.87 16.73
N SER A 357 -4.88 -14.39 15.72
CA SER A 357 -5.54 -14.98 14.58
C SER A 357 -6.46 -15.92 15.28
N GLY A 358 -7.75 -15.58 15.31
CA GLY A 358 -8.71 -16.56 15.72
C GLY A 358 -8.32 -17.81 14.96
N THR A 359 -7.53 -18.66 15.59
CA THR A 359 -7.16 -19.96 15.08
C THR A 359 -8.49 -20.65 15.00
N ILE A 360 -8.98 -20.70 13.78
CA ILE A 360 -9.86 -21.79 13.39
C ILE A 360 -9.07 -23.03 13.79
N PRO A 361 -9.48 -23.75 14.85
CA PRO A 361 -8.81 -25.00 15.21
C PRO A 361 -8.82 -25.86 13.96
N PRO A 362 -7.73 -26.59 13.64
CA PRO A 362 -7.79 -27.55 12.56
C PRO A 362 -8.97 -28.48 12.86
N ALA A 363 -9.88 -28.54 11.91
CA ALA A 363 -11.05 -29.39 12.03
C ALA A 363 -10.58 -30.80 12.39
N PRO A 364 -11.09 -31.45 13.44
CA PRO A 364 -10.85 -32.86 13.64
C PRO A 364 -11.36 -33.57 12.39
N ALA A 365 -10.50 -34.37 11.80
CA ALA A 365 -10.87 -35.26 10.69
C ALA A 365 -11.89 -36.27 11.19
N SER A 366 -13.17 -35.91 11.15
CA SER A 366 -14.29 -36.81 11.21
C SER A 366 -15.20 -36.53 10.02
N ALA A 367 -15.13 -37.44 9.07
CA ALA A 367 -16.07 -37.56 7.99
C ALA A 367 -17.48 -37.73 8.58
N ASN A 368 -18.33 -36.67 8.47
CA ASN A 368 -19.79 -36.69 8.45
C ASN A 368 -20.46 -35.41 9.00
N ASP A 369 -19.91 -34.24 8.74
CA ASP A 369 -20.65 -32.99 9.00
C ASP A 369 -20.87 -32.18 7.73
N THR A 370 -22.14 -31.92 7.46
CA THR A 370 -22.61 -31.17 6.32
C THR A 370 -22.08 -29.72 6.38
N PRO A 371 -21.52 -29.15 5.29
CA PRO A 371 -20.90 -27.80 5.29
C PRO A 371 -21.78 -26.65 5.81
N GLY A 372 -23.10 -26.82 5.80
CA GLY A 372 -24.06 -25.83 6.28
C GLY A 372 -23.99 -25.56 7.80
N ARG A 373 -23.80 -26.60 8.60
CA ARG A 373 -23.83 -26.49 10.07
C ARG A 373 -22.62 -25.75 10.64
N GLN A 374 -21.45 -25.96 10.05
CA GLN A 374 -20.23 -25.25 10.45
C GLN A 374 -20.30 -23.76 10.11
N ILE A 375 -20.96 -23.38 9.02
CA ILE A 375 -21.16 -21.97 8.64
C ILE A 375 -22.13 -21.30 9.61
N GLU A 376 -23.21 -21.97 10.02
CA GLU A 376 -24.16 -21.46 11.01
C GLU A 376 -23.53 -21.25 12.40
N GLU A 377 -22.74 -22.19 12.87
CA GLU A 377 -22.03 -22.07 14.15
C GLU A 377 -21.01 -20.92 14.14
N ARG A 378 -20.26 -20.80 13.05
CA ARG A 378 -19.31 -19.67 12.86
C ARG A 378 -20.02 -18.33 12.77
N TRP A 379 -21.17 -18.25 12.11
CA TRP A 379 -21.98 -17.04 12.04
C TRP A 379 -22.54 -16.65 13.39
N LYS A 380 -23.02 -17.61 14.18
CA LYS A 380 -23.49 -17.39 15.55
C LYS A 380 -22.37 -16.86 16.46
N HIS A 381 -21.19 -17.48 16.39
CA HIS A 381 -20.03 -17.03 17.17
C HIS A 381 -19.57 -15.61 16.80
N LEU A 382 -19.60 -15.26 15.52
CA LEU A 382 -19.34 -13.90 15.05
C LEU A 382 -20.35 -12.89 15.60
N GLY A 383 -21.62 -13.29 15.67
CA GLY A 383 -22.71 -12.49 16.27
C GLY A 383 -22.47 -12.22 17.76
N GLU A 384 -22.05 -13.23 18.52
CA GLU A 384 -21.74 -13.12 19.95
C GLU A 384 -20.52 -12.20 20.20
N GLN A 385 -19.47 -12.32 19.40
CA GLN A 385 -18.30 -11.42 19.48
C GLN A 385 -18.66 -9.97 19.17
N LYS A 386 -19.51 -9.75 18.15
CA LYS A 386 -19.97 -8.41 17.79
C LYS A 386 -20.81 -7.78 18.90
N GLN A 387 -21.71 -8.55 19.53
CA GLN A 387 -22.49 -8.10 20.68
C GLN A 387 -21.60 -7.73 21.87
N GLY A 388 -20.53 -8.51 22.13
CA GLY A 388 -19.56 -8.21 23.19
C GLY A 388 -18.81 -6.89 22.93
N LEU A 389 -18.40 -6.62 21.69
CA LEU A 389 -17.76 -5.37 21.30
C LEU A 389 -18.72 -4.17 21.38
N ASP A 390 -19.96 -4.34 20.93
CA ASP A 390 -20.98 -3.31 21.01
C ASP A 390 -21.31 -2.95 22.47
N ALA A 391 -21.34 -3.95 23.38
CA ALA A 391 -21.54 -3.70 24.80
C ALA A 391 -20.37 -2.94 25.45
N LEU A 392 -19.13 -3.30 25.11
CA LEU A 392 -17.93 -2.60 25.59
C LEU A 392 -17.89 -1.15 25.08
N GLU A 393 -18.17 -0.94 23.80
CA GLU A 393 -18.24 0.40 23.20
C GLU A 393 -19.31 1.25 23.82
N LYS A 394 -20.48 0.67 24.10
CA LYS A 394 -21.58 1.33 24.82
C LYS A 394 -21.12 1.81 26.20
N ALA A 395 -20.47 0.96 26.97
CA ALA A 395 -19.97 1.31 28.30
C ALA A 395 -18.97 2.48 28.23
N ILE A 396 -18.03 2.45 27.30
CA ILE A 396 -17.03 3.52 27.10
C ILE A 396 -17.70 4.85 26.75
N ILE A 397 -18.70 4.84 25.86
CA ILE A 397 -19.43 6.05 25.47
C ILE A 397 -20.26 6.60 26.64
N GLU A 398 -20.92 5.75 27.43
CA GLU A 398 -21.70 6.13 28.60
C GLU A 398 -20.81 6.73 29.70
N ASP A 399 -19.65 6.14 29.97
CA ASP A 399 -18.66 6.68 30.90
C ASP A 399 -18.14 8.06 30.45
N ALA A 400 -17.82 8.20 29.16
CA ALA A 400 -17.39 9.46 28.59
C ALA A 400 -18.49 10.54 28.62
N LEU A 401 -19.74 10.17 28.39
CA LEU A 401 -20.88 11.07 28.53
C LEU A 401 -21.09 11.51 29.99
N THR A 402 -20.93 10.60 30.94
CA THR A 402 -20.99 10.91 32.37
C THR A 402 -19.90 11.91 32.75
N ALA A 403 -18.65 11.69 32.33
CA ALA A 403 -17.53 12.59 32.59
C ALA A 403 -17.69 13.98 31.95
N THR A 404 -18.42 14.08 30.83
CA THR A 404 -18.62 15.33 30.10
C THR A 404 -19.99 16.00 30.35
N GLY A 405 -20.81 15.47 31.28
CA GLY A 405 -22.13 15.98 31.62
C GLY A 405 -23.12 15.90 30.45
N GLY A 406 -23.07 14.85 29.64
CA GLY A 406 -23.97 14.63 28.50
C GLY A 406 -23.69 15.53 27.28
N ILE A 407 -22.58 16.29 27.26
CA ILE A 407 -22.28 17.20 26.15
C ILE A 407 -21.55 16.45 25.02
N VAL A 408 -22.30 16.00 24.01
CA VAL A 408 -21.79 15.19 22.87
C VAL A 408 -20.55 15.79 22.19
N ALA A 409 -20.43 17.11 22.05
CA ALA A 409 -19.28 17.76 21.46
C ALA A 409 -18.01 17.65 22.31
N ARG A 410 -18.11 17.57 23.64
CA ARG A 410 -17.01 17.34 24.56
C ARG A 410 -16.63 15.86 24.57
N THR A 411 -17.62 14.99 24.58
CA THR A 411 -17.44 13.53 24.51
C THR A 411 -16.70 13.14 23.22
N ALA A 412 -17.09 13.68 22.09
CA ALA A 412 -16.41 13.43 20.81
C ALA A 412 -14.94 13.85 20.82
N ARG A 413 -14.62 15.00 21.44
CA ARG A 413 -13.24 15.46 21.64
C ARG A 413 -12.45 14.56 22.60
N MET A 414 -13.07 14.15 23.69
CA MET A 414 -12.45 13.27 24.69
C MET A 414 -12.09 11.89 24.09
N LEU A 415 -12.99 11.35 23.27
CA LEU A 415 -12.78 10.06 22.58
C LEU A 415 -11.97 10.18 21.28
N SER A 416 -11.57 11.39 20.87
CA SER A 416 -10.85 11.66 19.61
C SER A 416 -11.58 11.15 18.36
N VAL A 417 -12.91 11.19 18.36
CA VAL A 417 -13.76 10.75 17.23
C VAL A 417 -14.53 11.92 16.62
N PRO A 418 -14.88 11.86 15.31
CA PRO A 418 -15.74 12.87 14.70
C PRO A 418 -17.12 12.90 15.36
N ARG A 419 -17.65 14.11 15.64
CA ARG A 419 -18.97 14.29 16.27
C ARG A 419 -20.11 13.57 15.55
N THR A 420 -20.09 13.59 14.22
CA THR A 420 -21.10 12.92 13.38
C THR A 420 -21.02 11.40 13.52
N GLY A 421 -19.80 10.84 13.58
CA GLY A 421 -19.58 9.41 13.82
C GLY A 421 -20.08 8.97 15.20
N LEU A 422 -19.79 9.76 16.24
CA LEU A 422 -20.27 9.48 17.59
C LEU A 422 -21.81 9.49 17.66
N ILE A 423 -22.48 10.47 17.05
CA ILE A 423 -23.95 10.55 17.01
C ILE A 423 -24.54 9.31 16.30
N SER A 424 -23.99 8.92 15.16
CA SER A 424 -24.44 7.73 14.44
C SER A 424 -24.27 6.46 15.29
N ARG A 425 -23.15 6.34 16.00
CA ARG A 425 -22.85 5.18 16.83
C ARG A 425 -23.72 5.13 18.09
N MET A 426 -23.97 6.28 18.73
CA MET A 426 -24.92 6.41 19.85
C MET A 426 -26.34 6.00 19.44
N ALA A 427 -26.79 6.39 18.25
CA ALA A 427 -28.08 5.96 17.73
C ALA A 427 -28.15 4.44 17.51
N THR A 428 -27.08 3.82 17.01
CA THR A 428 -27.00 2.36 16.80
C THR A 428 -26.99 1.59 18.13
N LEU A 429 -26.35 2.14 19.17
CA LEU A 429 -26.23 1.52 20.50
C LEU A 429 -27.36 1.92 21.46
N GLU A 430 -28.34 2.67 21.00
CA GLU A 430 -29.47 3.17 21.76
C GLU A 430 -29.07 3.95 23.02
N ILE A 431 -28.07 4.85 22.89
CA ILE A 431 -27.58 5.72 23.95
C ILE A 431 -28.23 7.10 23.84
N ASP A 432 -28.97 7.49 24.88
CA ASP A 432 -29.57 8.80 24.97
C ASP A 432 -28.72 9.77 25.81
N PRO A 433 -28.06 10.78 25.18
CA PRO A 433 -27.18 11.71 25.90
C PRO A 433 -27.89 12.57 26.93
N GLU A 434 -29.22 12.76 26.82
CA GLU A 434 -29.99 13.55 27.78
C GLU A 434 -30.00 12.93 29.18
N LYS A 435 -29.92 11.60 29.29
CA LYS A 435 -29.86 10.87 30.56
C LYS A 435 -28.61 11.18 31.40
N PHE A 436 -27.58 11.77 30.78
CA PHE A 436 -26.30 12.06 31.43
C PHE A 436 -26.13 13.55 31.78
N LYS A 437 -27.07 14.42 31.45
CA LYS A 437 -27.00 15.86 31.75
C LYS A 437 -27.11 16.23 33.24
N ASN A 438 -27.63 15.35 34.11
CA ASN A 438 -27.86 15.60 35.51
C ASN A 438 -27.04 14.74 36.49
N ARG A 439 -26.03 14.04 36.07
CA ARG A 439 -25.19 13.17 36.95
C ARG A 439 -23.84 13.76 37.34
N GLY A 440 -23.57 15.04 37.04
CA GLY A 440 -22.33 15.73 37.35
C GLY A 440 -22.57 17.01 38.15
N ALA A 441 -23.10 16.89 39.36
CA ALA A 441 -23.11 17.95 40.36
C ALA A 441 -22.66 17.34 41.70
#